data_992f157d9d0df859e850a4a903c184ea
#
_entry.id   992f157d9d0df859e850a4a903c184ea
#
_cell.length_a   1.000
_cell.length_b   1.000
_cell.length_c   1.000
_cell.angle_alpha   90.00
_cell.angle_beta   90.00
_cell.angle_gamma   90.00
#
_symmetry.space_group_name_H-M   'P 1'
#
loop_
_entity.id
_entity.type
_entity.pdbx_description
1 polymer ?
#
loop_
_entity_poly.entity_id
_entity_poly.type
_entity_poly.pdbx_seq_one_letter_code
_entity_poly.pdbx_strand_id
1 'polypeptide(L)'
;GEMIGLVGESGCGKSLTALSIIKLIDENVMKVKSGEIQFLGKNLLSKTEKELEKIRGKEISMIFQEPMTSLNPVFSIGDQINEVLFIHNNLSKKIATDKTIDLLSKVGIPRPEISYKKYPHQLSGGQRQRVMIAMALACSPKLLIADEPTTALDVIVQSQILNIINNLRRELNMSVLLITHDLGLVQDFCDRVYVMYDGKILENADSVKLFKSPQHQYTKDLLMTRPAANPPGKRLPIIKNTY
;
A
#
# COMPACT_ATOMS: atom_id res chain seq x y z
N GLY A 1 12.73 3.65 7.05
CA GLY A 1 11.77 4.69 6.73
C GLY A 1 11.73 5.13 5.28
N GLU A 2 12.15 4.27 4.31
CA GLU A 2 12.14 4.56 2.87
C GLU A 2 10.76 4.26 2.26
N MET A 3 10.32 5.06 1.25
CA MET A 3 9.16 4.73 0.41
C MET A 3 9.66 4.21 -0.93
N ILE A 4 9.34 2.96 -1.23
CA ILE A 4 9.74 2.26 -2.45
C ILE A 4 8.52 2.10 -3.35
N GLY A 5 8.64 2.49 -4.62
CA GLY A 5 7.64 2.25 -5.65
C GLY A 5 7.89 0.93 -6.38
N LEU A 6 6.88 0.09 -6.53
CA LEU A 6 6.89 -1.07 -7.43
C LEU A 6 5.90 -0.81 -8.56
N VAL A 7 6.41 -0.63 -9.77
CA VAL A 7 5.64 -0.24 -10.94
C VAL A 7 5.75 -1.26 -12.07
N GLY A 8 4.78 -1.26 -12.98
CA GLY A 8 4.72 -2.13 -14.14
C GLY A 8 3.29 -2.29 -14.64
N GLU A 9 3.10 -2.93 -15.77
CA GLU A 9 1.79 -3.20 -16.35
C GLU A 9 0.92 -4.07 -15.45
N SER A 10 -0.40 -4.03 -15.68
CA SER A 10 -1.33 -4.93 -15.00
C SER A 10 -0.98 -6.40 -15.30
N GLY A 11 -1.05 -7.26 -14.30
CA GLY A 11 -0.72 -8.69 -14.44
C GLY A 11 0.77 -9.05 -14.38
N CYS A 12 1.71 -8.08 -14.30
CA CYS A 12 3.15 -8.41 -14.25
C CYS A 12 3.63 -9.03 -12.92
N GLY A 13 2.76 -9.19 -11.90
CA GLY A 13 3.09 -9.88 -10.64
C GLY A 13 3.24 -9.00 -9.40
N LYS A 14 2.94 -7.69 -9.46
CA LYS A 14 3.11 -6.75 -8.33
C LYS A 14 2.34 -7.15 -7.08
N SER A 15 1.03 -7.35 -7.21
CA SER A 15 0.17 -7.77 -6.08
C SER A 15 0.54 -9.17 -5.57
N LEU A 16 0.94 -10.07 -6.46
CA LEU A 16 1.44 -11.39 -6.06
C LEU A 16 2.72 -11.27 -5.24
N THR A 17 3.62 -10.36 -5.61
CA THR A 17 4.83 -10.05 -4.82
C THR A 17 4.44 -9.55 -3.42
N ALA A 18 3.48 -8.63 -3.32
CA ALA A 18 2.98 -8.14 -2.04
C ALA A 18 2.42 -9.26 -1.15
N LEU A 19 1.55 -10.10 -1.71
CA LEU A 19 0.97 -11.24 -1.00
C LEU A 19 2.02 -12.28 -0.59
N SER A 20 3.06 -12.46 -1.42
CA SER A 20 4.19 -13.35 -1.10
C SER A 20 4.98 -12.87 0.11
N ILE A 21 5.20 -11.55 0.25
CA ILE A 21 5.93 -10.95 1.39
C ILE A 21 5.26 -11.33 2.72
N ILE A 22 3.94 -11.27 2.78
CA ILE A 22 3.18 -11.60 3.98
C ILE A 22 2.68 -13.06 4.00
N LYS A 23 3.09 -13.87 3.00
CA LYS A 23 2.71 -15.29 2.86
C LYS A 23 1.18 -15.50 2.89
N LEU A 24 0.44 -14.66 2.15
CA LEU A 24 -1.02 -14.78 1.91
C LEU A 24 -1.37 -15.33 0.54
N ILE A 25 -0.43 -16.03 -0.10
CA ILE A 25 -0.70 -16.80 -1.31
C ILE A 25 -1.41 -18.12 -0.91
N ASP A 26 -2.42 -18.51 -1.69
CA ASP A 26 -3.05 -19.82 -1.52
C ASP A 26 -2.07 -20.92 -1.96
N GLU A 27 -1.55 -21.66 -0.99
CA GLU A 27 -0.55 -22.73 -1.23
C GLU A 27 -1.12 -23.91 -2.06
N ASN A 28 -2.44 -24.01 -2.20
CA ASN A 28 -3.08 -25.00 -3.10
C ASN A 28 -2.99 -24.59 -4.57
N VAL A 29 -2.90 -23.28 -4.84
CA VAL A 29 -2.86 -22.72 -6.20
C VAL A 29 -1.42 -22.40 -6.62
N MET A 30 -0.61 -21.84 -5.72
CA MET A 30 0.74 -21.36 -6.00
C MET A 30 1.70 -21.67 -4.86
N LYS A 31 2.95 -22.01 -5.19
CA LYS A 31 4.00 -22.27 -4.20
C LYS A 31 5.26 -21.47 -4.53
N VAL A 32 5.90 -20.93 -3.51
CA VAL A 32 7.25 -20.37 -3.64
C VAL A 32 8.23 -21.52 -3.87
N LYS A 33 8.86 -21.56 -5.04
CA LYS A 33 9.81 -22.63 -5.41
C LYS A 33 11.17 -22.46 -4.73
N SER A 34 11.64 -21.21 -4.62
CA SER A 34 12.99 -20.91 -4.11
C SER A 34 13.06 -19.42 -3.71
N GLY A 35 14.14 -19.06 -3.03
CA GLY A 35 14.41 -17.70 -2.57
C GLY A 35 14.10 -17.52 -1.10
N GLU A 36 14.23 -16.27 -0.63
CA GLU A 36 13.98 -15.89 0.76
C GLU A 36 13.35 -14.50 0.84
N ILE A 37 12.59 -14.26 1.90
CA ILE A 37 12.02 -12.96 2.23
C ILE A 37 12.54 -12.57 3.61
N GLN A 38 13.53 -11.69 3.63
CA GLN A 38 14.16 -11.24 4.87
C GLN A 38 13.41 -10.05 5.46
N PHE A 39 12.94 -10.19 6.69
CA PHE A 39 12.36 -9.10 7.47
C PHE A 39 12.97 -9.06 8.85
N LEU A 40 13.63 -7.95 9.21
CA LEU A 40 14.35 -7.77 10.49
C LEU A 40 15.30 -8.95 10.80
N GLY A 41 16.03 -9.41 9.79
CA GLY A 41 16.99 -10.52 9.92
C GLY A 41 16.37 -11.91 10.03
N LYS A 42 15.06 -12.06 9.78
CA LYS A 42 14.35 -13.35 9.83
C LYS A 42 13.71 -13.65 8.50
N ASN A 43 13.89 -14.88 8.00
CA ASN A 43 13.23 -15.31 6.77
C ASN A 43 11.73 -15.61 7.04
N LEU A 44 10.84 -14.86 6.40
CA LEU A 44 9.39 -15.03 6.58
C LEU A 44 8.87 -16.34 5.98
N LEU A 45 9.51 -16.86 4.93
CA LEU A 45 9.08 -18.11 4.28
C LEU A 45 9.21 -19.33 5.18
N SER A 46 10.18 -19.31 6.12
CA SER A 46 10.39 -20.41 7.08
C SER A 46 9.48 -20.35 8.30
N LYS A 47 8.67 -19.30 8.45
CA LYS A 47 7.81 -19.11 9.63
C LYS A 47 6.55 -19.95 9.54
N THR A 48 6.12 -20.43 10.70
CA THR A 48 4.81 -21.07 10.89
C THR A 48 3.68 -20.04 10.82
N GLU A 49 2.45 -20.49 10.55
CA GLU A 49 1.28 -19.61 10.49
C GLU A 49 1.08 -18.82 11.80
N LYS A 50 1.22 -19.47 12.95
CA LYS A 50 1.15 -18.82 14.29
C LYS A 50 2.18 -17.71 14.50
N GLU A 51 3.35 -17.81 13.88
CA GLU A 51 4.38 -16.76 13.92
C GLU A 51 4.03 -15.62 12.95
N LEU A 52 3.45 -15.95 11.78
CA LEU A 52 3.02 -14.98 10.79
C LEU A 52 1.82 -14.15 11.27
N GLU A 53 0.88 -14.75 11.98
CA GLU A 53 -0.24 -14.05 12.63
C GLU A 53 0.23 -12.93 13.58
N LYS A 54 1.37 -13.13 14.25
CA LYS A 54 1.97 -12.11 15.12
C LYS A 54 2.68 -10.99 14.37
N ILE A 55 3.00 -11.21 13.11
CA ILE A 55 3.71 -10.24 12.24
C ILE A 55 2.70 -9.46 11.41
N ARG A 56 1.72 -10.15 10.80
CA ARG A 56 0.68 -9.53 9.98
C ARG A 56 -0.19 -8.60 10.83
N GLY A 57 -0.46 -7.41 10.32
CA GLY A 57 -1.22 -6.36 11.01
C GLY A 57 -0.47 -5.63 12.13
N LYS A 58 0.60 -6.23 12.70
CA LYS A 58 1.40 -5.63 13.76
C LYS A 58 2.73 -5.06 13.27
N GLU A 59 3.57 -5.90 12.66
CA GLU A 59 4.92 -5.51 12.18
C GLU A 59 4.90 -5.16 10.69
N ILE A 60 4.11 -5.91 9.91
CA ILE A 60 3.85 -5.67 8.50
C ILE A 60 2.35 -5.52 8.32
N SER A 61 1.91 -4.42 7.76
CA SER A 61 0.51 -4.18 7.44
C SER A 61 0.32 -3.99 5.94
N MET A 62 -0.88 -4.27 5.44
CA MET A 62 -1.20 -4.15 4.03
C MET A 62 -2.52 -3.41 3.81
N ILE A 63 -2.51 -2.50 2.84
CA ILE A 63 -3.72 -1.91 2.24
C ILE A 63 -3.95 -2.63 0.92
N PHE A 64 -5.09 -3.30 0.79
CA PHE A 64 -5.48 -4.05 -0.39
C PHE A 64 -6.13 -3.14 -1.44
N GLN A 65 -6.12 -3.58 -2.70
CA GLN A 65 -6.56 -2.83 -3.87
C GLN A 65 -8.04 -2.38 -3.82
N GLU A 66 -8.92 -3.13 -3.14
CA GLU A 66 -10.35 -2.84 -3.11
C GLU A 66 -10.83 -2.32 -1.74
N PRO A 67 -10.94 -0.99 -1.56
CA PRO A 67 -11.40 -0.42 -0.30
C PRO A 67 -12.86 -0.75 0.04
N MET A 68 -13.68 -1.05 -0.98
CA MET A 68 -15.11 -1.29 -0.80
C MET A 68 -15.40 -2.63 -0.11
N THR A 69 -14.53 -3.62 -0.29
CA THR A 69 -14.68 -4.97 0.26
C THR A 69 -13.91 -5.19 1.56
N SER A 70 -12.99 -4.27 1.90
CA SER A 70 -12.08 -4.42 3.04
C SER A 70 -12.70 -4.02 4.39
N LEU A 71 -13.72 -3.15 4.39
CA LEU A 71 -14.43 -2.78 5.62
C LEU A 71 -15.72 -3.60 5.74
N ASN A 72 -15.91 -4.23 6.90
CA ASN A 72 -17.12 -4.97 7.20
C ASN A 72 -18.30 -3.99 7.38
N PRO A 73 -19.39 -4.06 6.57
CA PRO A 73 -20.47 -3.09 6.59
C PRO A 73 -21.35 -3.13 7.87
N VAL A 74 -21.28 -4.21 8.65
CA VAL A 74 -22.13 -4.39 9.84
C VAL A 74 -21.47 -3.95 11.15
N PHE A 75 -20.19 -3.54 11.10
CA PHE A 75 -19.48 -2.99 12.28
C PHE A 75 -19.16 -1.52 12.09
N SER A 76 -19.12 -0.76 13.19
CA SER A 76 -18.67 0.63 13.12
C SER A 76 -17.19 0.71 12.75
N ILE A 77 -16.77 1.83 12.14
CA ILE A 77 -15.36 2.00 11.78
C ILE A 77 -14.44 2.01 13.00
N GLY A 78 -14.94 2.53 14.13
CA GLY A 78 -14.18 2.52 15.37
C GLY A 78 -14.00 1.12 15.95
N ASP A 79 -15.03 0.28 15.88
CA ASP A 79 -14.94 -1.10 16.37
C ASP A 79 -13.95 -1.92 15.53
N GLN A 80 -13.91 -1.72 14.20
CA GLN A 80 -12.99 -2.42 13.32
C GLN A 80 -11.52 -2.03 13.58
N ILE A 81 -11.23 -0.75 13.84
CA ILE A 81 -9.87 -0.32 14.22
C ILE A 81 -9.51 -0.83 15.62
N ASN A 82 -10.45 -0.80 16.56
CA ASN A 82 -10.25 -1.32 17.90
C ASN A 82 -9.95 -2.82 17.91
N GLU A 83 -10.60 -3.60 17.05
CA GLU A 83 -10.36 -5.04 16.92
C GLU A 83 -8.88 -5.33 16.64
N VAL A 84 -8.26 -4.59 15.71
CA VAL A 84 -6.83 -4.70 15.42
C VAL A 84 -5.98 -4.42 16.67
N LEU A 85 -6.34 -3.38 17.43
CA LEU A 85 -5.64 -3.02 18.66
C LEU A 85 -5.82 -4.06 19.79
N PHE A 86 -6.99 -4.68 19.89
CA PHE A 86 -7.23 -5.76 20.85
C PHE A 86 -6.44 -7.00 20.52
N ILE A 87 -6.47 -7.43 19.25
CA ILE A 87 -5.79 -8.66 18.81
C ILE A 87 -4.28 -8.55 19.02
N HIS A 88 -3.68 -7.41 18.64
CA HIS A 88 -2.22 -7.30 18.58
C HIS A 88 -1.56 -6.63 19.78
N ASN A 89 -2.26 -5.77 20.50
CA ASN A 89 -1.66 -4.95 21.57
C ASN A 89 -2.29 -5.20 22.95
N ASN A 90 -3.33 -6.03 23.07
CA ASN A 90 -4.04 -6.33 24.32
C ASN A 90 -4.46 -5.06 25.12
N LEU A 91 -4.86 -3.99 24.43
CA LEU A 91 -5.22 -2.72 25.04
C LEU A 91 -6.59 -2.83 25.75
N SER A 92 -6.79 -2.06 26.83
CA SER A 92 -8.12 -1.87 27.39
C SER A 92 -9.01 -1.11 26.41
N LYS A 93 -10.33 -1.32 26.50
CA LYS A 93 -11.32 -0.69 25.61
C LYS A 93 -11.16 0.84 25.55
N LYS A 94 -10.94 1.49 26.71
CA LYS A 94 -10.76 2.95 26.79
C LYS A 94 -9.53 3.40 25.99
N ILE A 95 -8.36 2.77 26.25
CA ILE A 95 -7.09 3.13 25.57
C ILE A 95 -7.19 2.88 24.06
N ALA A 96 -7.82 1.76 23.64
CA ALA A 96 -8.03 1.48 22.23
C ALA A 96 -8.94 2.52 21.57
N THR A 97 -10.03 2.92 22.22
CA THR A 97 -10.94 3.97 21.72
C THR A 97 -10.22 5.31 21.56
N ASP A 98 -9.47 5.75 22.57
CA ASP A 98 -8.73 7.01 22.52
C ASP A 98 -7.69 7.02 21.38
N LYS A 99 -6.96 5.90 21.23
CA LYS A 99 -6.00 5.70 20.13
C LYS A 99 -6.67 5.67 18.76
N THR A 100 -7.83 5.04 18.64
CA THR A 100 -8.60 5.00 17.39
C THR A 100 -9.10 6.39 16.99
N ILE A 101 -9.58 7.20 17.95
CA ILE A 101 -9.99 8.58 17.69
C ILE A 101 -8.81 9.42 17.21
N ASP A 102 -7.63 9.28 17.84
CA ASP A 102 -6.40 9.95 17.41
C ASP A 102 -6.01 9.55 15.98
N LEU A 103 -6.04 8.25 15.65
CA LEU A 103 -5.76 7.76 14.30
C LEU A 103 -6.74 8.29 13.27
N LEU A 104 -8.05 8.30 13.57
CA LEU A 104 -9.06 8.87 12.69
C LEU A 104 -8.81 10.37 12.44
N SER A 105 -8.38 11.10 13.47
CA SER A 105 -7.97 12.51 13.34
C SER A 105 -6.76 12.65 12.42
N LYS A 106 -5.70 11.85 12.64
CA LYS A 106 -4.45 11.88 11.87
C LYS A 106 -4.65 11.58 10.38
N VAL A 107 -5.59 10.69 10.04
CA VAL A 107 -5.95 10.42 8.64
C VAL A 107 -6.95 11.44 8.07
N GLY A 108 -7.33 12.46 8.84
CA GLY A 108 -8.21 13.55 8.40
C GLY A 108 -9.68 13.18 8.29
N ILE A 109 -10.19 12.30 9.14
CA ILE A 109 -11.63 12.05 9.29
C ILE A 109 -12.24 13.20 10.10
N PRO A 110 -13.26 13.90 9.58
CA PRO A 110 -13.88 15.01 10.29
C PRO A 110 -14.67 14.51 11.50
N ARG A 111 -14.60 15.25 12.62
CA ARG A 111 -15.27 14.92 13.89
C ARG A 111 -15.05 13.47 14.29
N PRO A 112 -13.79 13.05 14.58
CA PRO A 112 -13.42 11.66 14.76
C PRO A 112 -14.20 10.95 15.86
N GLU A 113 -14.56 11.64 16.95
CA GLU A 113 -15.36 11.11 18.07
C GLU A 113 -16.77 10.70 17.63
N ILE A 114 -17.37 11.48 16.73
CA ILE A 114 -18.69 11.18 16.16
C ILE A 114 -18.54 10.12 15.07
N SER A 115 -17.53 10.27 14.23
CA SER A 115 -17.29 9.38 13.10
C SER A 115 -16.90 7.96 13.54
N TYR A 116 -16.29 7.82 14.71
CA TYR A 116 -16.00 6.52 15.34
C TYR A 116 -17.21 5.55 15.34
N LYS A 117 -18.42 6.08 15.57
CA LYS A 117 -19.66 5.28 15.63
C LYS A 117 -20.32 5.05 14.27
N LYS A 118 -19.78 5.65 13.19
CA LYS A 118 -20.35 5.48 11.85
C LYS A 118 -20.00 4.12 11.27
N TYR A 119 -20.86 3.68 10.35
CA TYR A 119 -20.67 2.49 9.54
C TYR A 119 -20.05 2.85 8.18
N PRO A 120 -19.38 1.90 7.50
CA PRO A 120 -18.73 2.16 6.21
C PRO A 120 -19.65 2.77 5.16
N HIS A 121 -20.92 2.38 5.10
CA HIS A 121 -21.90 2.92 4.12
C HIS A 121 -22.26 4.40 4.37
N GLN A 122 -21.96 4.95 5.54
CA GLN A 122 -22.19 6.37 5.89
C GLN A 122 -21.01 7.27 5.52
N LEU A 123 -19.96 6.72 4.89
CA LEU A 123 -18.73 7.41 4.52
C LEU A 123 -18.57 7.51 3.00
N SER A 124 -17.95 8.61 2.53
CA SER A 124 -17.52 8.70 1.13
C SER A 124 -16.39 7.70 0.81
N GLY A 125 -16.12 7.45 -0.48
CA GLY A 125 -15.02 6.56 -0.90
C GLY A 125 -13.67 6.96 -0.31
N GLY A 126 -13.32 8.25 -0.41
CA GLY A 126 -12.07 8.77 0.18
C GLY A 126 -12.04 8.69 1.71
N GLN A 127 -13.18 8.83 2.40
CA GLN A 127 -13.23 8.62 3.85
C GLN A 127 -13.04 7.14 4.23
N ARG A 128 -13.65 6.21 3.48
CA ARG A 128 -13.40 4.77 3.68
C ARG A 128 -11.94 4.41 3.49
N GLN A 129 -11.29 4.97 2.47
CA GLN A 129 -9.86 4.77 2.25
C GLN A 129 -9.02 5.29 3.43
N ARG A 130 -9.34 6.47 3.98
CA ARG A 130 -8.67 7.01 5.17
C ARG A 130 -8.87 6.12 6.41
N VAL A 131 -10.05 5.53 6.58
CA VAL A 131 -10.31 4.57 7.67
C VAL A 131 -9.48 3.30 7.50
N MET A 132 -9.34 2.77 6.28
CA MET A 132 -8.47 1.62 6.01
C MET A 132 -7.01 1.92 6.32
N ILE A 133 -6.53 3.12 5.98
CA ILE A 133 -5.18 3.56 6.35
C ILE A 133 -5.04 3.62 7.87
N ALA A 134 -6.01 4.20 8.58
CA ALA A 134 -6.00 4.21 10.05
C ALA A 134 -5.94 2.80 10.62
N MET A 135 -6.75 1.87 10.10
CA MET A 135 -6.75 0.47 10.50
C MET A 135 -5.40 -0.21 10.23
N ALA A 136 -4.82 -0.01 9.05
CA ALA A 136 -3.51 -0.55 8.69
C ALA A 136 -2.38 -0.01 9.58
N LEU A 137 -2.49 1.22 10.05
CA LEU A 137 -1.49 1.88 10.89
C LEU A 137 -1.74 1.75 12.40
N ALA A 138 -2.83 1.09 12.82
CA ALA A 138 -3.26 1.01 14.22
C ALA A 138 -2.16 0.47 15.16
N CYS A 139 -1.38 -0.50 14.71
CA CYS A 139 -0.27 -1.09 15.46
C CYS A 139 1.09 -0.43 15.23
N SER A 140 1.17 0.67 14.48
CA SER A 140 2.43 1.35 14.12
C SER A 140 3.42 0.39 13.47
N PRO A 141 3.08 -0.19 12.30
CA PRO A 141 3.89 -1.22 11.64
C PRO A 141 5.24 -0.67 11.21
N LYS A 142 6.22 -1.55 11.02
CA LYS A 142 7.55 -1.20 10.47
C LYS A 142 7.54 -1.15 8.94
N LEU A 143 6.65 -1.92 8.33
CA LEU A 143 6.44 -1.95 6.88
C LEU A 143 4.95 -1.85 6.58
N LEU A 144 4.59 -0.89 5.75
CA LEU A 144 3.27 -0.79 5.12
C LEU A 144 3.41 -1.20 3.64
N ILE A 145 2.65 -2.19 3.22
CA ILE A 145 2.48 -2.54 1.81
C ILE A 145 1.17 -1.89 1.35
N ALA A 146 1.24 -0.99 0.39
CA ALA A 146 0.09 -0.28 -0.16
C ALA A 146 -0.11 -0.70 -1.61
N ASP A 147 -1.02 -1.65 -1.84
CA ASP A 147 -1.31 -2.19 -3.16
C ASP A 147 -2.45 -1.39 -3.81
N GLU A 148 -2.07 -0.53 -4.74
CA GLU A 148 -2.95 0.41 -5.43
C GLU A 148 -3.89 1.20 -4.48
N PRO A 149 -3.35 1.86 -3.45
CA PRO A 149 -4.16 2.41 -2.35
C PRO A 149 -5.06 3.57 -2.78
N THR A 150 -4.97 4.02 -4.03
CA THR A 150 -5.70 5.17 -4.55
C THR A 150 -6.56 4.85 -5.77
N THR A 151 -6.68 3.58 -6.13
CA THR A 151 -7.53 3.14 -7.25
C THR A 151 -8.99 3.56 -7.03
N ALA A 152 -9.64 3.99 -8.10
CA ALA A 152 -11.03 4.52 -8.12
C ALA A 152 -11.26 5.84 -7.34
N LEU A 153 -10.20 6.60 -7.03
CA LEU A 153 -10.28 7.94 -6.47
C LEU A 153 -9.88 9.00 -7.51
N ASP A 154 -10.41 10.20 -7.37
CA ASP A 154 -9.97 11.33 -8.18
C ASP A 154 -8.53 11.76 -7.84
N VAL A 155 -7.86 12.43 -8.78
CA VAL A 155 -6.43 12.81 -8.70
C VAL A 155 -6.11 13.64 -7.44
N ILE A 156 -7.04 14.52 -7.04
CA ILE A 156 -6.83 15.36 -5.85
C ILE A 156 -6.83 14.51 -4.59
N VAL A 157 -7.81 13.59 -4.48
CA VAL A 157 -7.92 12.68 -3.33
C VAL A 157 -6.77 11.70 -3.30
N GLN A 158 -6.29 11.22 -4.45
CA GLN A 158 -5.09 10.35 -4.54
C GLN A 158 -3.87 11.02 -3.89
N SER A 159 -3.56 12.26 -4.29
CA SER A 159 -2.45 13.02 -3.72
C SER A 159 -2.62 13.26 -2.21
N GLN A 160 -3.85 13.55 -1.75
CA GLN A 160 -4.13 13.70 -0.32
C GLN A 160 -3.88 12.42 0.47
N ILE A 161 -4.29 11.27 -0.06
CA ILE A 161 -4.08 9.95 0.56
C ILE A 161 -2.59 9.64 0.68
N LEU A 162 -1.82 9.84 -0.39
CA LEU A 162 -0.37 9.59 -0.35
C LEU A 162 0.38 10.57 0.56
N ASN A 163 -0.06 11.82 0.64
CA ASN A 163 0.47 12.78 1.61
C ASN A 163 0.22 12.31 3.07
N ILE A 164 -0.95 11.79 3.38
CA ILE A 164 -1.25 11.21 4.70
C ILE A 164 -0.31 10.04 5.00
N ILE A 165 -0.17 9.10 4.07
CA ILE A 165 0.73 7.95 4.23
C ILE A 165 2.17 8.43 4.44
N ASN A 166 2.65 9.39 3.64
CA ASN A 166 4.01 9.90 3.71
C ASN A 166 4.30 10.64 5.04
N ASN A 167 3.34 11.42 5.54
CA ASN A 167 3.47 12.11 6.82
C ASN A 167 3.53 11.10 7.98
N LEU A 168 2.62 10.12 8.00
CA LEU A 168 2.60 9.06 9.01
C LEU A 168 3.81 8.14 8.90
N ARG A 169 4.33 7.87 7.68
CA ARG A 169 5.59 7.16 7.47
C ARG A 169 6.74 7.82 8.23
N ARG A 170 6.86 9.14 8.11
CA ARG A 170 7.92 9.92 8.78
C ARG A 170 7.72 9.94 10.30
N GLU A 171 6.49 10.16 10.76
CA GLU A 171 6.16 10.18 12.19
C GLU A 171 6.45 8.83 12.87
N LEU A 172 6.09 7.72 12.22
CA LEU A 172 6.25 6.37 12.74
C LEU A 172 7.60 5.73 12.41
N ASN A 173 8.47 6.41 11.64
CA ASN A 173 9.72 5.85 11.09
C ASN A 173 9.48 4.52 10.38
N MET A 174 8.42 4.43 9.61
CA MET A 174 7.95 3.24 8.91
C MET A 174 8.44 3.23 7.47
N SER A 175 8.74 2.06 6.90
CA SER A 175 8.97 1.89 5.46
C SER A 175 7.66 1.63 4.73
N VAL A 176 7.58 2.05 3.46
CA VAL A 176 6.39 1.86 2.62
C VAL A 176 6.79 1.20 1.30
N LEU A 177 6.11 0.12 0.92
CA LEU A 177 6.12 -0.43 -0.43
C LEU A 177 4.82 0.02 -1.12
N LEU A 178 4.94 1.00 -2.01
CA LEU A 178 3.83 1.52 -2.81
C LEU A 178 3.78 0.77 -4.14
N ILE A 179 2.71 0.04 -4.37
CA ILE A 179 2.42 -0.60 -5.65
C ILE A 179 1.40 0.26 -6.37
N THR A 180 1.73 0.69 -7.58
CA THR A 180 0.84 1.49 -8.41
C THR A 180 1.25 1.41 -9.88
N HIS A 181 0.30 1.66 -10.76
CA HIS A 181 0.55 1.89 -12.19
C HIS A 181 0.70 3.39 -12.53
N ASP A 182 0.46 4.30 -11.57
CA ASP A 182 0.63 5.74 -11.77
C ASP A 182 2.06 6.17 -11.46
N LEU A 183 2.83 6.38 -12.53
CA LEU A 183 4.21 6.84 -12.46
C LEU A 183 4.35 8.29 -11.96
N GLY A 184 3.30 9.11 -12.05
CA GLY A 184 3.30 10.46 -11.49
C GLY A 184 3.40 10.41 -9.97
N LEU A 185 2.55 9.60 -9.34
CA LEU A 185 2.57 9.40 -7.90
C LEU A 185 3.91 8.84 -7.43
N VAL A 186 4.49 7.90 -8.17
CA VAL A 186 5.80 7.32 -7.84
C VAL A 186 6.91 8.37 -7.90
N GLN A 187 6.90 9.23 -8.92
CA GLN A 187 7.86 10.32 -9.07
C GLN A 187 7.81 11.30 -7.89
N ASP A 188 6.62 11.60 -7.39
CA ASP A 188 6.40 12.63 -6.37
C ASP A 188 6.64 12.10 -4.94
N PHE A 189 6.42 10.80 -4.71
CA PHE A 189 6.38 10.24 -3.35
C PHE A 189 7.47 9.22 -3.05
N CYS A 190 8.02 8.52 -4.06
CA CYS A 190 8.95 7.42 -3.80
C CYS A 190 10.42 7.87 -3.81
N ASP A 191 11.18 7.33 -2.87
CA ASP A 191 12.63 7.53 -2.79
C ASP A 191 13.33 6.68 -3.86
N ARG A 192 12.88 5.43 -4.06
CA ARG A 192 13.41 4.45 -5.01
C ARG A 192 12.29 3.75 -5.76
N VAL A 193 12.57 3.29 -6.97
CA VAL A 193 11.59 2.63 -7.85
C VAL A 193 12.14 1.31 -8.37
N TYR A 194 11.30 0.30 -8.35
CA TYR A 194 11.50 -1.00 -8.99
C TYR A 194 10.52 -1.13 -10.15
N VAL A 195 11.01 -1.40 -11.34
CA VAL A 195 10.20 -1.60 -12.55
C VAL A 195 10.11 -3.08 -12.82
N MET A 196 8.87 -3.60 -12.79
CA MET A 196 8.57 -5.02 -12.94
C MET A 196 7.89 -5.30 -14.28
N TYR A 197 8.33 -6.35 -14.96
CA TYR A 197 7.74 -6.88 -16.18
C TYR A 197 7.81 -8.41 -16.15
N ASP A 198 6.72 -9.08 -16.45
CA ASP A 198 6.61 -10.54 -16.52
C ASP A 198 7.29 -11.27 -15.34
N GLY A 199 6.99 -10.83 -14.12
CA GLY A 199 7.52 -11.42 -12.89
C GLY A 199 8.99 -11.08 -12.56
N LYS A 200 9.68 -10.25 -13.38
CA LYS A 200 11.08 -9.89 -13.19
C LYS A 200 11.23 -8.40 -12.93
N ILE A 201 12.20 -8.04 -12.08
CA ILE A 201 12.64 -6.65 -11.94
C ILE A 201 13.64 -6.36 -13.05
N LEU A 202 13.24 -5.50 -13.99
CA LEU A 202 14.08 -5.12 -15.12
C LEU A 202 14.99 -3.93 -14.82
N GLU A 203 14.53 -3.02 -13.94
CA GLU A 203 15.32 -1.86 -13.52
C GLU A 203 14.98 -1.47 -12.10
N ASN A 204 15.98 -1.00 -11.35
CA ASN A 204 15.79 -0.34 -10.07
C ASN A 204 16.75 0.84 -9.95
N ALA A 205 16.24 1.97 -9.47
CA ALA A 205 17.05 3.16 -9.25
C ALA A 205 16.36 4.11 -8.26
N ASP A 206 17.12 5.11 -7.78
CA ASP A 206 16.52 6.26 -7.11
C ASP A 206 15.51 6.92 -8.03
N SER A 207 14.39 7.39 -7.50
CA SER A 207 13.27 7.93 -8.27
C SER A 207 13.76 9.02 -9.25
N VAL A 208 14.52 10.00 -8.77
CA VAL A 208 15.04 11.09 -9.60
C VAL A 208 15.87 10.56 -10.78
N LYS A 209 16.72 9.56 -10.55
CA LYS A 209 17.57 8.97 -11.59
C LYS A 209 16.74 8.20 -12.62
N LEU A 210 15.79 7.39 -12.18
CA LEU A 210 14.94 6.58 -13.07
C LEU A 210 14.12 7.46 -14.01
N PHE A 211 13.54 8.55 -13.51
CA PHE A 211 12.73 9.46 -14.34
C PHE A 211 13.55 10.34 -15.28
N LYS A 212 14.79 10.69 -14.91
CA LYS A 212 15.69 11.52 -15.76
C LYS A 212 16.45 10.71 -16.79
N SER A 213 16.88 9.49 -16.46
CA SER A 213 17.80 8.70 -17.28
C SER A 213 17.51 7.20 -17.13
N PRO A 214 16.32 6.73 -17.59
CA PRO A 214 15.98 5.30 -17.56
C PRO A 214 16.95 4.51 -18.44
N GLN A 215 17.41 3.36 -17.94
CA GLN A 215 18.39 2.53 -18.63
C GLN A 215 17.69 1.46 -19.49
N HIS A 216 16.72 0.75 -18.92
CA HIS A 216 16.04 -0.33 -19.62
C HIS A 216 15.02 0.18 -20.63
N GLN A 217 14.92 -0.49 -21.81
CA GLN A 217 14.01 -0.06 -22.89
C GLN A 217 12.54 -0.06 -22.43
N TYR A 218 12.11 -1.09 -21.71
CA TYR A 218 10.75 -1.17 -21.14
C TYR A 218 10.44 0.04 -20.23
N THR A 219 11.39 0.46 -19.40
CA THR A 219 11.22 1.64 -18.54
C THR A 219 11.03 2.91 -19.37
N LYS A 220 11.79 3.07 -20.46
CA LYS A 220 11.65 4.20 -21.38
C LYS A 220 10.27 4.22 -22.02
N ASP A 221 9.82 3.07 -22.52
CA ASP A 221 8.52 2.92 -23.16
C ASP A 221 7.38 3.16 -22.15
N LEU A 222 7.49 2.62 -20.94
CA LEU A 222 6.54 2.84 -19.86
C LEU A 222 6.43 4.34 -19.48
N LEU A 223 7.55 5.04 -19.41
CA LEU A 223 7.57 6.50 -19.15
C LEU A 223 6.97 7.31 -20.32
N MET A 224 7.13 6.86 -21.55
CA MET A 224 6.54 7.51 -22.73
C MET A 224 5.02 7.34 -22.82
N THR A 225 4.42 6.34 -22.19
CA THR A 225 2.95 6.18 -22.16
C THR A 225 2.25 7.16 -21.21
N ARG A 226 3.00 7.92 -20.42
CA ARG A 226 2.42 8.91 -19.49
C ARG A 226 1.72 10.02 -20.26
N PRO A 227 0.49 10.41 -19.89
CA PRO A 227 -0.19 11.56 -20.49
C PRO A 227 0.64 12.85 -20.46
N ALA A 228 1.32 13.10 -19.33
CA ALA A 228 2.17 14.27 -19.14
C ALA A 228 3.42 14.32 -20.07
N ALA A 229 3.83 13.18 -20.63
CA ALA A 229 4.96 13.11 -21.57
C ALA A 229 4.54 13.32 -23.04
N ASN A 230 3.23 13.40 -23.31
CA ASN A 230 2.69 13.47 -24.67
C ASN A 230 1.86 14.74 -24.88
N PRO A 231 1.97 15.39 -26.06
CA PRO A 231 1.15 16.54 -26.40
C PRO A 231 -0.34 16.17 -26.44
N PRO A 232 -1.25 17.07 -26.02
CA PRO A 232 -2.69 16.84 -26.13
C PRO A 232 -3.11 16.50 -27.56
N GLY A 233 -4.01 15.50 -27.70
CA GLY A 233 -4.57 15.11 -29.01
C GLY A 233 -3.71 14.15 -29.84
N LYS A 234 -2.54 13.72 -29.37
CA LYS A 234 -1.76 12.66 -30.02
C LYS A 234 -2.07 11.30 -29.40
N ARG A 235 -2.07 10.24 -30.23
CA ARG A 235 -2.20 8.86 -29.77
C ARG A 235 -0.99 8.50 -28.91
N LEU A 236 -1.24 7.92 -27.73
CA LEU A 236 -0.16 7.43 -26.86
C LEU A 236 0.60 6.28 -27.53
N PRO A 237 1.93 6.19 -27.33
CA PRO A 237 2.70 5.05 -27.81
C PRO A 237 2.22 3.76 -27.17
N ILE A 238 2.28 2.68 -27.94
CA ILE A 238 1.92 1.33 -27.46
C ILE A 238 3.22 0.64 -27.06
N ILE A 239 3.23 0.08 -25.87
CA ILE A 239 4.35 -0.73 -25.37
C ILE A 239 4.42 -2.04 -26.18
N LYS A 240 5.59 -2.40 -26.66
CA LYS A 240 5.81 -3.66 -27.40
C LYS A 240 5.91 -4.80 -26.39
N ASN A 241 5.18 -5.90 -26.61
CA ASN A 241 5.13 -7.05 -25.68
C ASN A 241 6.38 -7.97 -25.74
N THR A 242 7.57 -7.45 -26.01
CA THR A 242 8.82 -8.23 -26.16
C THR A 242 10.00 -7.48 -25.55
N TYR A 243 10.30 -7.80 -24.27
CA TYR A 243 11.45 -7.28 -23.53
C TYR A 243 12.26 -8.38 -22.85
#